data_2b535ae7c7d3ecbd503526b18869611a
#
_entry.id   2b535ae7c7d3ecbd503526b18869611a
#
_cell.length_a   1.000
_cell.length_b   1.000
_cell.length_c   1.000
_cell.angle_alpha   90.00
_cell.angle_beta   90.00
_cell.angle_gamma   90.00
#
_symmetry.space_group_name_H-M   'P 1'
#
loop_
_entity.id
_entity.type
_entity.pdbx_description
1 polymer ?
#
loop_
_entity_poly.entity_id
_entity_poly.type
_entity_poly.pdbx_seq_one_letter_code
_entity_poly.pdbx_strand_id
1 'polypeptide(L)'
;MKRKSSIITAISVSMIIIALLLAIFLENVVGNKIFEIISVITAVIGAVALFYQFKKDKDLNKASFVMEYSKSFFNEYDLGGLFSKLDDDYDNPKSTYKFNVEKEREPFIKYVMWIESLSAIILDSVIDIASIDKALGYRFFLLVNNKEVQKQEIIPFIDLYEGTCILYDMWYKYRKAHNIPIPNEKNSLHLVEGFDDMLKNNRK
;
A
#
# COMPACT_ATOMS: atom_id res chain seq x y z
N MET A 1 -21.95 -4.68 0.65
CA MET A 1 -21.42 -3.48 -0.05
C MET A 1 -21.78 -3.38 -1.53
N LYS A 2 -21.78 -4.47 -2.31
CA LYS A 2 -22.17 -4.47 -3.76
C LYS A 2 -23.55 -3.83 -4.08
N ARG A 3 -24.53 -4.01 -3.19
CA ARG A 3 -25.91 -3.52 -3.42
C ARG A 3 -26.05 -1.98 -3.42
N LYS A 4 -25.26 -1.24 -2.63
CA LYS A 4 -25.27 0.23 -2.60
C LYS A 4 -24.63 0.87 -3.84
N SER A 5 -23.55 0.26 -4.37
CA SER A 5 -22.91 0.72 -5.60
C SER A 5 -23.88 0.58 -6.80
N SER A 6 -24.56 -0.55 -6.91
CA SER A 6 -25.56 -0.78 -7.97
C SER A 6 -26.73 0.21 -7.94
N ILE A 7 -27.17 0.62 -6.74
CA ILE A 7 -28.26 1.60 -6.60
C ILE A 7 -27.79 2.99 -7.05
N ILE A 8 -26.57 3.40 -6.69
CA ILE A 8 -26.02 4.71 -7.08
C ILE A 8 -25.84 4.77 -8.60
N THR A 9 -25.33 3.69 -9.21
CA THR A 9 -25.17 3.61 -10.66
C THR A 9 -26.53 3.66 -11.36
N ALA A 10 -27.54 2.95 -10.84
CA ALA A 10 -28.89 2.97 -11.40
C ALA A 10 -29.54 4.37 -11.30
N ILE A 11 -29.35 5.08 -10.18
CA ILE A 11 -29.84 6.45 -10.00
C ILE A 11 -29.13 7.41 -10.97
N SER A 12 -27.82 7.28 -11.17
CA SER A 12 -27.06 8.12 -12.11
C SER A 12 -27.53 7.92 -13.55
N VAL A 13 -27.73 6.66 -13.95
CA VAL A 13 -28.23 6.32 -15.30
C VAL A 13 -29.64 6.85 -15.48
N SER A 14 -30.52 6.72 -14.47
CA SER A 14 -31.89 7.24 -14.54
C SER A 14 -31.93 8.78 -14.66
N MET A 15 -31.05 9.48 -13.93
CA MET A 15 -30.94 10.94 -14.04
C MET A 15 -30.48 11.40 -15.44
N ILE A 16 -29.55 10.67 -16.06
CA ILE A 16 -29.08 10.95 -17.42
C ILE A 16 -30.22 10.77 -18.42
N ILE A 17 -31.00 9.69 -18.29
CA ILE A 17 -32.15 9.41 -19.18
C ILE A 17 -33.23 10.50 -19.02
N ILE A 18 -33.51 10.90 -17.78
CA ILE A 18 -34.50 11.99 -17.52
C ILE A 18 -34.01 13.32 -18.09
N ALA A 19 -32.72 13.64 -17.95
CA ALA A 19 -32.11 14.84 -18.52
C ALA A 19 -32.20 14.85 -20.06
N LEU A 20 -31.95 13.69 -20.70
CA LEU A 20 -32.08 13.53 -22.16
C LEU A 20 -33.53 13.70 -22.63
N LEU A 21 -34.48 13.12 -21.92
CA LEU A 21 -35.90 13.25 -22.25
C LEU A 21 -36.42 14.72 -22.07
N LEU A 22 -35.97 15.39 -21.01
CA LEU A 22 -36.23 16.81 -20.79
C LEU A 22 -35.60 17.69 -21.89
N ALA A 23 -34.38 17.34 -22.32
CA ALA A 23 -33.71 18.06 -23.40
C ALA A 23 -34.44 17.95 -24.72
N ILE A 24 -34.93 16.76 -25.12
CA ILE A 24 -35.74 16.52 -26.32
C ILE A 24 -37.06 17.28 -26.22
N PHE A 25 -37.67 17.31 -25.04
CA PHE A 25 -38.92 18.06 -24.84
C PHE A 25 -38.71 19.58 -24.97
N LEU A 26 -37.61 20.11 -24.41
CA LEU A 26 -37.26 21.51 -24.47
C LEU A 26 -36.84 21.97 -25.88
N GLU A 27 -36.24 21.10 -26.69
CA GLU A 27 -35.89 21.38 -28.09
C GLU A 27 -37.10 21.83 -28.91
N ASN A 28 -38.24 21.18 -28.70
CA ASN A 28 -39.51 21.53 -29.38
C ASN A 28 -40.14 22.80 -28.88
N VAL A 29 -39.79 23.32 -27.69
CA VAL A 29 -40.46 24.47 -27.05
C VAL A 29 -39.62 25.74 -27.05
N VAL A 30 -38.26 25.65 -26.98
CA VAL A 30 -37.39 26.80 -26.64
C VAL A 30 -36.32 27.10 -27.69
N GLY A 31 -36.14 26.25 -28.70
CA GLY A 31 -35.20 26.45 -29.81
C GLY A 31 -33.76 25.94 -29.55
N ASN A 32 -33.05 25.68 -30.64
CA ASN A 32 -31.76 24.90 -30.67
C ASN A 32 -30.65 25.45 -29.78
N LYS A 33 -30.50 26.76 -29.56
CA LYS A 33 -29.37 27.33 -28.80
C LYS A 33 -29.38 26.98 -27.32
N ILE A 34 -30.55 26.92 -26.70
CA ILE A 34 -30.67 26.57 -25.27
C ILE A 34 -30.42 25.07 -25.08
N PHE A 35 -30.83 24.25 -26.03
CA PHE A 35 -30.53 22.82 -26.05
C PHE A 35 -29.02 22.55 -26.10
N GLU A 36 -28.26 23.22 -26.96
CA GLU A 36 -26.82 23.12 -27.04
C GLU A 36 -26.14 23.47 -25.70
N ILE A 37 -26.55 24.54 -25.05
CA ILE A 37 -26.01 24.96 -23.76
C ILE A 37 -26.31 23.93 -22.68
N ILE A 38 -27.51 23.40 -22.58
CA ILE A 38 -27.91 22.39 -21.60
C ILE A 38 -27.13 21.07 -21.82
N SER A 39 -26.95 20.65 -23.08
CA SER A 39 -26.22 19.42 -23.39
C SER A 39 -24.74 19.53 -23.03
N VAL A 40 -24.11 20.68 -23.26
CA VAL A 40 -22.71 20.93 -22.84
C VAL A 40 -22.59 20.91 -21.32
N ILE A 41 -23.49 21.58 -20.60
CA ILE A 41 -23.46 21.58 -19.12
C ILE A 41 -23.65 20.15 -18.59
N THR A 42 -24.57 19.38 -19.13
CA THR A 42 -24.84 18.00 -18.72
C THR A 42 -23.64 17.11 -18.99
N ALA A 43 -22.94 17.27 -20.13
CA ALA A 43 -21.72 16.52 -20.45
C ALA A 43 -20.60 16.86 -19.48
N VAL A 44 -20.41 18.12 -19.13
CA VAL A 44 -19.38 18.53 -18.13
C VAL A 44 -19.68 17.94 -16.76
N ILE A 45 -20.92 18.03 -16.28
CA ILE A 45 -21.32 17.44 -14.98
C ILE A 45 -21.11 15.92 -14.99
N GLY A 46 -21.47 15.25 -16.08
CA GLY A 46 -21.24 13.81 -16.25
C GLY A 46 -19.76 13.44 -16.21
N ALA A 47 -18.90 14.18 -16.90
CA ALA A 47 -17.46 13.97 -16.90
C ALA A 47 -16.85 14.16 -15.48
N VAL A 48 -17.26 15.20 -14.77
CA VAL A 48 -16.82 15.45 -13.39
C VAL A 48 -17.28 14.32 -12.45
N ALA A 49 -18.50 13.86 -12.57
CA ALA A 49 -19.03 12.75 -11.77
C ALA A 49 -18.28 11.44 -12.04
N LEU A 50 -17.98 11.12 -13.30
CA LEU A 50 -17.18 9.97 -13.68
C LEU A 50 -15.75 10.07 -13.11
N PHE A 51 -15.11 11.22 -13.23
CA PHE A 51 -13.77 11.43 -12.67
C PHE A 51 -13.75 11.21 -11.16
N TYR A 52 -14.75 11.74 -10.44
CA TYR A 52 -14.87 11.52 -8.99
C TYR A 52 -15.10 10.05 -8.64
N GLN A 53 -15.91 9.35 -9.44
CA GLN A 53 -16.16 7.91 -9.26
C GLN A 53 -14.87 7.09 -9.47
N PHE A 54 -14.12 7.34 -10.55
CA PHE A 54 -12.85 6.66 -10.80
C PHE A 54 -11.84 6.87 -9.68
N LYS A 55 -11.74 8.11 -9.15
CA LYS A 55 -10.86 8.39 -8.01
C LYS A 55 -11.28 7.59 -6.78
N LYS A 56 -12.57 7.58 -6.46
CA LYS A 56 -13.11 6.83 -5.32
C LYS A 56 -12.91 5.32 -5.46
N ASP A 57 -13.11 4.77 -6.64
CA ASP A 57 -12.92 3.34 -6.91
C ASP A 57 -11.44 2.95 -6.77
N LYS A 58 -10.52 3.81 -7.22
CA LYS A 58 -9.08 3.62 -7.02
C LYS A 58 -8.73 3.58 -5.52
N ASP A 59 -9.25 4.50 -4.71
CA ASP A 59 -8.99 4.56 -3.28
C ASP A 59 -9.58 3.34 -2.55
N LEU A 60 -10.77 2.88 -2.95
CA LEU A 60 -11.40 1.68 -2.41
C LEU A 60 -10.60 0.41 -2.77
N ASN A 61 -10.09 0.32 -4.00
CA ASN A 61 -9.27 -0.81 -4.43
C ASN A 61 -7.95 -0.87 -3.66
N LYS A 62 -7.29 0.28 -3.43
CA LYS A 62 -6.09 0.35 -2.57
C LYS A 62 -6.39 -0.11 -1.14
N ALA A 63 -7.46 0.37 -0.53
CA ALA A 63 -7.84 0.00 0.82
C ALA A 63 -8.17 -1.51 0.93
N SER A 64 -8.85 -2.06 -0.07
CA SER A 64 -9.15 -3.49 -0.16
C SER A 64 -7.87 -4.31 -0.25
N PHE A 65 -6.94 -3.91 -1.14
CA PHE A 65 -5.65 -4.56 -1.27
C PHE A 65 -4.88 -4.57 0.06
N VAL A 66 -4.76 -3.41 0.73
CA VAL A 66 -4.04 -3.31 2.02
C VAL A 66 -4.64 -4.24 3.06
N MET A 67 -5.98 -4.31 3.12
CA MET A 67 -6.67 -5.19 4.04
C MET A 67 -6.43 -6.68 3.73
N GLU A 68 -6.51 -7.08 2.46
CA GLU A 68 -6.25 -8.45 2.03
C GLU A 68 -4.80 -8.85 2.26
N TYR A 69 -3.87 -7.99 1.90
CA TYR A 69 -2.45 -8.23 2.11
C TYR A 69 -2.09 -8.32 3.60
N SER A 70 -2.69 -7.47 4.44
CA SER A 70 -2.53 -7.58 5.90
C SER A 70 -3.13 -8.87 6.47
N LYS A 71 -4.24 -9.36 5.91
CA LYS A 71 -4.83 -10.65 6.31
C LYS A 71 -3.98 -11.84 5.88
N SER A 72 -3.37 -11.80 4.71
CA SER A 72 -2.52 -12.89 4.22
C SER A 72 -1.36 -13.17 5.17
N PHE A 73 -0.84 -12.13 5.84
CA PHE A 73 0.20 -12.26 6.87
C PHE A 73 -0.17 -13.24 7.98
N PHE A 74 -1.42 -13.21 8.47
CA PHE A 74 -1.87 -14.07 9.56
C PHE A 74 -2.48 -15.39 9.08
N ASN A 75 -3.23 -15.37 7.98
CA ASN A 75 -4.07 -16.49 7.57
C ASN A 75 -3.37 -17.42 6.57
N GLU A 76 -2.68 -16.84 5.59
CA GLU A 76 -2.09 -17.60 4.50
C GLU A 76 -0.65 -18.03 4.82
N TYR A 77 0.12 -17.11 5.40
CA TYR A 77 1.52 -17.35 5.73
C TYR A 77 1.75 -17.78 7.18
N ASP A 78 0.73 -17.66 8.04
CA ASP A 78 0.81 -17.97 9.48
C ASP A 78 2.00 -17.28 10.19
N LEU A 79 2.22 -15.99 9.88
CA LEU A 79 3.37 -15.24 10.38
C LEU A 79 3.13 -14.59 11.76
N GLY A 80 1.93 -14.75 12.31
CA GLY A 80 1.58 -14.14 13.60
C GLY A 80 2.46 -14.58 14.75
N GLY A 81 2.83 -15.87 14.79
CA GLY A 81 3.71 -16.42 15.82
C GLY A 81 5.12 -15.86 15.75
N LEU A 82 5.70 -15.77 14.55
CA LEU A 82 7.02 -15.17 14.34
C LEU A 82 7.02 -13.68 14.67
N PHE A 83 5.98 -12.97 14.23
CA PHE A 83 5.82 -11.55 14.52
C PHE A 83 5.78 -11.29 16.03
N SER A 84 5.02 -12.09 16.80
CA SER A 84 4.96 -11.94 18.26
C SER A 84 6.32 -12.17 18.92
N LYS A 85 7.13 -13.09 18.41
CA LYS A 85 8.50 -13.34 18.91
C LYS A 85 9.45 -12.17 18.63
N LEU A 86 9.35 -11.57 17.44
CA LEU A 86 10.12 -10.37 17.09
C LEU A 86 9.72 -9.17 17.95
N ASP A 87 8.42 -9.04 18.21
CA ASP A 87 7.84 -7.96 19.02
C ASP A 87 8.29 -8.08 20.49
N ASP A 88 8.26 -9.29 21.06
CA ASP A 88 8.76 -9.55 22.42
C ASP A 88 10.27 -9.30 22.55
N ASP A 89 11.09 -9.69 21.56
CA ASP A 89 12.53 -9.38 21.53
C ASP A 89 12.81 -7.86 21.47
N TYR A 90 11.90 -7.10 20.84
CA TYR A 90 11.99 -5.64 20.73
C TYR A 90 11.52 -4.93 21.99
N ASP A 91 10.32 -5.25 22.49
CA ASP A 91 9.66 -4.53 23.59
C ASP A 91 10.20 -4.95 24.97
N ASN A 92 10.75 -6.15 25.08
CA ASN A 92 11.25 -6.71 26.33
C ASN A 92 12.77 -6.99 26.30
N PRO A 93 13.62 -5.97 26.47
CA PRO A 93 15.08 -6.16 26.46
C PRO A 93 15.62 -7.13 27.54
N LYS A 94 14.81 -7.42 28.57
CA LYS A 94 15.12 -8.38 29.64
C LYS A 94 14.57 -9.77 29.34
N SER A 95 13.86 -9.97 28.24
CA SER A 95 13.40 -11.29 27.82
C SER A 95 14.58 -12.25 27.70
N THR A 96 14.40 -13.44 28.24
CA THR A 96 15.36 -14.55 28.04
C THR A 96 15.28 -15.10 26.63
N TYR A 97 14.19 -14.80 25.91
CA TYR A 97 14.04 -15.10 24.50
C TYR A 97 14.85 -14.11 23.66
N LYS A 98 15.70 -14.65 22.80
CA LYS A 98 16.34 -13.88 21.74
C LYS A 98 15.96 -14.51 20.41
N PHE A 99 15.52 -13.67 19.49
CA PHE A 99 15.18 -14.10 18.15
C PHE A 99 16.38 -14.79 17.50
N ASN A 100 16.16 -15.94 16.90
CA ASN A 100 17.20 -16.71 16.23
C ASN A 100 16.67 -17.23 14.90
N VAL A 101 17.28 -16.78 13.79
CA VAL A 101 16.86 -17.12 12.42
C VAL A 101 16.91 -18.63 12.16
N GLU A 102 17.94 -19.35 12.66
CA GLU A 102 18.08 -20.79 12.42
C GLU A 102 16.94 -21.60 13.04
N LYS A 103 16.51 -21.22 14.26
CA LYS A 103 15.40 -21.89 14.96
C LYS A 103 14.04 -21.60 14.34
N GLU A 104 13.90 -20.43 13.73
CA GLU A 104 12.63 -19.93 13.16
C GLU A 104 12.68 -19.93 11.62
N ARG A 105 13.58 -20.74 11.00
CA ARG A 105 13.92 -20.60 9.59
C ARG A 105 12.73 -20.68 8.63
N GLU A 106 11.82 -21.63 8.82
CA GLU A 106 10.69 -21.79 7.92
C GLU A 106 9.73 -20.56 7.95
N PRO A 107 9.20 -20.15 9.13
CA PRO A 107 8.35 -18.96 9.18
C PRO A 107 9.12 -17.68 8.83
N PHE A 108 10.42 -17.62 9.09
CA PHE A 108 11.28 -16.52 8.71
C PHE A 108 11.37 -16.36 7.18
N ILE A 109 11.64 -17.44 6.44
CA ILE A 109 11.67 -17.39 4.97
C ILE A 109 10.33 -16.93 4.41
N LYS A 110 9.21 -17.44 4.93
CA LYS A 110 7.86 -16.99 4.55
C LYS A 110 7.69 -15.48 4.78
N TYR A 111 8.20 -14.96 5.90
CA TYR A 111 8.11 -13.54 6.21
C TYR A 111 8.91 -12.68 5.21
N VAL A 112 10.12 -13.10 4.91
CA VAL A 112 10.97 -12.40 3.94
C VAL A 112 10.33 -12.44 2.54
N MET A 113 9.84 -13.59 2.10
CA MET A 113 9.12 -13.70 0.82
C MET A 113 7.89 -12.80 0.76
N TRP A 114 7.17 -12.67 1.88
CA TRP A 114 6.04 -11.76 1.99
C TRP A 114 6.49 -10.29 1.82
N ILE A 115 7.62 -9.89 2.43
CA ILE A 115 8.20 -8.55 2.27
C ILE A 115 8.70 -8.31 0.83
N GLU A 116 9.38 -9.27 0.22
CA GLU A 116 9.85 -9.15 -1.16
C GLU A 116 8.67 -8.95 -2.13
N SER A 117 7.60 -9.71 -1.95
CA SER A 117 6.38 -9.54 -2.74
C SER A 117 5.76 -8.14 -2.56
N LEU A 118 5.78 -7.60 -1.32
CA LEU A 118 5.35 -6.24 -1.05
C LEU A 118 6.25 -5.21 -1.73
N SER A 119 7.57 -5.46 -1.71
CA SER A 119 8.56 -4.58 -2.34
C SER A 119 8.31 -4.45 -3.84
N ALA A 120 8.10 -5.57 -4.53
CA ALA A 120 7.79 -5.56 -5.96
C ALA A 120 6.53 -4.74 -6.27
N ILE A 121 5.44 -4.93 -5.51
CA ILE A 121 4.17 -4.22 -5.69
C ILE A 121 4.33 -2.69 -5.52
N ILE A 122 5.18 -2.27 -4.59
CA ILE A 122 5.41 -0.83 -4.34
C ILE A 122 6.36 -0.24 -5.38
N LEU A 123 7.44 -0.95 -5.72
CA LEU A 123 8.41 -0.50 -6.72
C LEU A 123 7.76 -0.38 -8.10
N ASP A 124 6.83 -1.27 -8.44
CA ASP A 124 6.00 -1.18 -9.65
C ASP A 124 4.92 -0.08 -9.58
N SER A 125 4.90 0.71 -8.51
CA SER A 125 3.94 1.81 -8.32
C SER A 125 2.46 1.40 -8.32
N VAL A 126 2.16 0.13 -8.06
CA VAL A 126 0.78 -0.38 -7.95
C VAL A 126 0.11 0.23 -6.72
N ILE A 127 0.85 0.33 -5.62
CA ILE A 127 0.40 0.98 -4.38
C ILE A 127 1.51 1.89 -3.83
N ASP A 128 1.13 2.95 -3.13
CA ASP A 128 2.08 3.87 -2.50
C ASP A 128 2.30 3.56 -1.01
N ILE A 129 3.47 3.95 -0.50
CA ILE A 129 3.88 3.75 0.90
C ILE A 129 2.86 4.37 1.87
N ALA A 130 2.32 5.54 1.57
CA ALA A 130 1.36 6.23 2.44
C ALA A 130 0.11 5.39 2.71
N SER A 131 -0.33 4.62 1.70
CA SER A 131 -1.51 3.76 1.81
C SER A 131 -1.30 2.55 2.74
N ILE A 132 -0.06 2.03 2.84
CA ILE A 132 0.25 0.81 3.58
C ILE A 132 0.91 1.05 4.93
N ASP A 133 1.48 2.23 5.17
CA ASP A 133 2.34 2.50 6.33
C ASP A 133 1.67 2.15 7.67
N LYS A 134 0.42 2.55 7.86
CA LYS A 134 -0.32 2.28 9.10
C LYS A 134 -0.52 0.78 9.38
N ALA A 135 -0.72 -0.01 8.32
CA ALA A 135 -1.04 -1.43 8.46
C ALA A 135 0.22 -2.32 8.52
N LEU A 136 1.24 -1.97 7.76
CA LEU A 136 2.37 -2.86 7.50
C LEU A 136 3.72 -2.30 7.96
N GLY A 137 3.86 -0.97 8.11
CA GLY A 137 5.15 -0.36 8.39
C GLY A 137 5.80 -0.81 9.68
N TYR A 138 5.03 -1.01 10.76
CA TYR A 138 5.58 -1.53 12.01
C TYR A 138 6.18 -2.92 11.80
N ARG A 139 5.46 -3.83 11.13
CA ARG A 139 5.90 -5.20 10.86
C ARG A 139 7.15 -5.22 9.97
N PHE A 140 7.17 -4.38 8.96
CA PHE A 140 8.32 -4.25 8.06
C PHE A 140 9.59 -3.86 8.82
N PHE A 141 9.56 -2.75 9.56
CA PHE A 141 10.74 -2.27 10.28
C PHE A 141 11.14 -3.16 11.45
N LEU A 142 10.18 -3.83 12.10
CA LEU A 142 10.48 -4.76 13.19
C LEU A 142 11.36 -5.91 12.70
N LEU A 143 11.08 -6.46 11.51
CA LEU A 143 11.90 -7.50 10.90
C LEU A 143 13.24 -6.94 10.41
N VAL A 144 13.19 -5.92 9.53
CA VAL A 144 14.39 -5.44 8.82
C VAL A 144 15.41 -4.79 9.76
N ASN A 145 14.96 -4.12 10.84
CA ASN A 145 15.83 -3.55 11.86
C ASN A 145 16.20 -4.54 13.00
N ASN A 146 15.86 -5.82 12.87
CA ASN A 146 16.34 -6.82 13.82
C ASN A 146 17.80 -7.20 13.51
N LYS A 147 18.70 -7.08 14.51
CA LYS A 147 20.15 -7.34 14.33
C LYS A 147 20.47 -8.74 13.86
N GLU A 148 19.77 -9.74 14.37
CA GLU A 148 20.03 -11.14 13.99
C GLU A 148 19.59 -11.40 12.55
N VAL A 149 18.46 -10.82 12.13
CA VAL A 149 17.98 -10.86 10.75
C VAL A 149 18.98 -10.18 9.81
N GLN A 150 19.46 -9.00 10.17
CA GLN A 150 20.47 -8.30 9.36
C GLN A 150 21.77 -9.12 9.23
N LYS A 151 22.29 -9.59 10.35
CA LYS A 151 23.58 -10.30 10.41
C LYS A 151 23.55 -11.65 9.69
N GLN A 152 22.46 -12.41 9.84
CA GLN A 152 22.40 -13.78 9.35
C GLN A 152 21.84 -13.88 7.93
N GLU A 153 21.03 -12.92 7.49
CA GLU A 153 20.33 -13.01 6.21
C GLU A 153 20.53 -11.77 5.33
N ILE A 154 20.13 -10.58 5.76
CA ILE A 154 20.06 -9.42 4.85
C ILE A 154 21.46 -9.02 4.36
N ILE A 155 22.41 -8.83 5.27
CA ILE A 155 23.75 -8.33 4.91
C ILE A 155 24.56 -9.35 4.11
N PRO A 156 24.60 -10.65 4.49
CA PRO A 156 25.35 -11.65 3.72
C PRO A 156 24.78 -11.93 2.33
N PHE A 157 23.48 -11.68 2.14
CA PHE A 157 22.75 -11.98 0.90
C PHE A 157 22.04 -10.76 0.34
N ILE A 158 22.66 -9.58 0.44
CA ILE A 158 22.04 -8.28 0.12
C ILE A 158 21.51 -8.24 -1.31
N ASP A 159 22.16 -8.91 -2.25
CA ASP A 159 21.73 -8.99 -3.64
C ASP A 159 20.41 -9.75 -3.82
N LEU A 160 20.11 -10.71 -2.92
CA LEU A 160 18.84 -11.43 -2.91
C LEU A 160 17.69 -10.60 -2.32
N TYR A 161 18.03 -9.58 -1.53
CA TYR A 161 17.08 -8.70 -0.83
C TYR A 161 17.08 -7.28 -1.39
N GLU A 162 17.45 -7.13 -2.65
CA GLU A 162 17.55 -5.83 -3.32
C GLU A 162 16.24 -5.04 -3.24
N GLY A 163 15.12 -5.68 -3.56
CA GLY A 163 13.79 -5.06 -3.51
C GLY A 163 13.45 -4.58 -2.09
N THR A 164 13.69 -5.41 -1.08
CA THR A 164 13.51 -5.05 0.34
C THR A 164 14.40 -3.87 0.74
N CYS A 165 15.66 -3.85 0.30
CA CYS A 165 16.60 -2.78 0.62
C CYS A 165 16.20 -1.44 -0.02
N ILE A 166 15.77 -1.45 -1.27
CA ILE A 166 15.26 -0.24 -1.96
C ILE A 166 13.99 0.26 -1.28
N LEU A 167 13.03 -0.65 -0.98
CA LEU A 167 11.83 -0.32 -0.25
C LEU A 167 12.14 0.25 1.13
N TYR A 168 13.13 -0.33 1.84
CA TYR A 168 13.57 0.14 3.14
C TYR A 168 13.97 1.62 3.09
N ASP A 169 14.83 2.01 2.16
CA ASP A 169 15.28 3.38 2.00
C ASP A 169 14.12 4.34 1.70
N MET A 170 13.24 3.95 0.77
CA MET A 170 12.05 4.76 0.43
C MET A 170 11.12 4.94 1.64
N TRP A 171 10.86 3.86 2.36
CA TRP A 171 9.95 3.87 3.51
C TRP A 171 10.56 4.56 4.72
N TYR A 172 11.85 4.37 4.96
CA TYR A 172 12.60 5.09 6.00
C TYR A 172 12.50 6.60 5.77
N LYS A 173 12.79 7.08 4.56
CA LYS A 173 12.69 8.50 4.20
C LYS A 173 11.26 9.03 4.36
N TYR A 174 10.27 8.25 3.94
CA TYR A 174 8.86 8.61 4.12
C TYR A 174 8.53 8.83 5.60
N ARG A 175 8.88 7.88 6.49
CA ARG A 175 8.61 8.00 7.92
C ARG A 175 9.36 9.15 8.57
N LYS A 176 10.62 9.37 8.23
CA LYS A 176 11.40 10.53 8.71
C LYS A 176 10.76 11.85 8.29
N ALA A 177 10.35 11.98 7.03
CA ALA A 177 9.69 13.20 6.53
C ALA A 177 8.35 13.50 7.22
N HIS A 178 7.66 12.47 7.73
CA HIS A 178 6.36 12.59 8.39
C HIS A 178 6.44 12.48 9.92
N ASN A 179 7.64 12.43 10.51
CA ASN A 179 7.87 12.24 11.94
C ASN A 179 7.18 10.99 12.52
N ILE A 180 7.13 9.90 11.74
CA ILE A 180 6.57 8.63 12.17
C ILE A 180 7.67 7.79 12.83
N PRO A 181 7.47 7.24 14.05
CA PRO A 181 8.47 6.42 14.72
C PRO A 181 8.87 5.18 13.91
N ILE A 182 10.16 4.85 13.91
CA ILE A 182 10.71 3.68 13.25
C ILE A 182 11.13 2.64 14.31
N PRO A 183 10.52 1.44 14.32
CA PRO A 183 10.92 0.38 15.23
C PRO A 183 12.40 0.04 15.09
N ASN A 184 13.10 -0.11 16.22
CA ASN A 184 14.53 -0.45 16.25
C ASN A 184 15.44 0.47 15.41
N GLU A 185 15.12 1.74 15.27
CA GLU A 185 15.86 2.69 14.42
C GLU A 185 17.37 2.72 14.70
N LYS A 186 17.78 2.44 15.95
CA LYS A 186 19.19 2.30 16.33
C LYS A 186 19.96 1.20 15.58
N ASN A 187 19.23 0.30 14.93
CA ASN A 187 19.76 -0.77 14.09
C ASN A 187 19.38 -0.53 12.61
N SER A 188 19.20 0.70 12.20
CA SER A 188 18.88 1.04 10.80
C SER A 188 19.90 0.47 9.83
N LEU A 189 19.44 -0.02 8.67
CA LEU A 189 20.33 -0.46 7.59
C LEU A 189 21.25 0.67 7.09
N HIS A 190 20.84 1.93 7.21
CA HIS A 190 21.70 3.08 6.89
C HIS A 190 22.95 3.19 7.78
N LEU A 191 23.01 2.46 8.89
CA LEU A 191 24.17 2.37 9.75
C LEU A 191 25.11 1.20 9.38
N VAL A 192 24.70 0.38 8.40
CA VAL A 192 25.49 -0.75 7.89
C VAL A 192 26.44 -0.24 6.81
N GLU A 193 27.72 -0.56 6.95
CA GLU A 193 28.75 -0.20 5.98
C GLU A 193 28.42 -0.76 4.59
N GLY A 194 28.53 0.07 3.56
CA GLY A 194 28.26 -0.30 2.17
C GLY A 194 26.79 -0.29 1.75
N PHE A 195 25.83 -0.15 2.66
CA PHE A 195 24.40 -0.16 2.31
C PHE A 195 24.03 1.00 1.37
N ASP A 196 24.47 2.22 1.68
CA ASP A 196 24.17 3.39 0.85
C ASP A 196 24.86 3.35 -0.53
N ASP A 197 26.01 2.69 -0.63
CA ASP A 197 26.71 2.52 -1.91
C ASP A 197 26.01 1.47 -2.79
N MET A 198 25.51 0.41 -2.22
CA MET A 198 24.64 -0.56 -2.90
C MET A 198 23.40 0.12 -3.47
N LEU A 199 22.70 0.96 -2.69
CA LEU A 199 21.53 1.70 -3.16
C LEU A 199 21.83 2.65 -4.34
N LYS A 200 23.01 3.26 -4.39
CA LYS A 200 23.41 4.11 -5.51
C LYS A 200 23.64 3.32 -6.79
N ASN A 201 24.20 2.11 -6.69
CA ASN A 201 24.50 1.27 -7.85
C ASN A 201 23.22 0.71 -8.49
N ASN A 202 22.21 0.44 -7.71
CA ASN A 202 20.96 -0.21 -8.15
C ASN A 202 19.88 0.80 -8.61
N ARG A 203 20.11 2.10 -8.51
CA ARG A 203 19.21 3.16 -9.00
C ARG A 203 19.50 3.61 -10.44
N LYS A 204 20.37 2.89 -11.15
CA LYS A 204 20.64 3.15 -12.57
C LYS A 204 19.72 2.34 -13.47
#